data_141e31c9211366caf4959d90a0d1c07f
#
_entry.id   141e31c9211366caf4959d90a0d1c07f
#
_cell.length_a   1.000
_cell.length_b   1.000
_cell.length_c   1.000
_cell.angle_alpha   90.00
_cell.angle_beta   90.00
_cell.angle_gamma   90.00
#
_symmetry.space_group_name_H-M   'P 1'
#
loop_
_entity.id
_entity.type
_entity.pdbx_description
1 polymer ?
#
loop_
_entity_poly.entity_id
_entity_poly.type
_entity_poly.pdbx_seq_one_letter_code
_entity_poly.pdbx_strand_id
1 'polypeptide(L)'
;MLRLAQQHASHLSNVSFVQGSTDVLVKRDRHADAIIANMVLHHTPDPEKVLAEAASVLKPGGHFIVSELCAHDQIWAREHCGDLWLGFTPEQLEGWAQDADLTLSASVFLAQRNGFQIQVQHFQRC
;
A
#
# COMPACT_ATOMS: atom_id res chain seq x y z
N MET A 1 17.71 -1.01 1.12
CA MET A 1 16.80 -0.68 0.02
C MET A 1 16.72 0.83 -0.23
N LEU A 2 16.50 1.64 0.79
CA LEU A 2 16.42 3.10 0.62
C LEU A 2 17.71 3.71 0.05
N ARG A 3 18.86 3.21 0.50
CA ARG A 3 20.17 3.65 -0.02
C ARG A 3 20.30 3.39 -1.52
N LEU A 4 19.88 2.21 -1.99
CA LEU A 4 19.90 1.88 -3.42
C LEU A 4 18.98 2.80 -4.21
N ALA A 5 17.78 3.07 -3.69
CA ALA A 5 16.84 3.98 -4.32
C ALA A 5 17.44 5.38 -4.44
N GLN A 6 18.11 5.86 -3.39
CA GLN A 6 18.78 7.16 -3.42
C GLN A 6 19.89 7.20 -4.49
N GLN A 7 20.68 6.12 -4.61
CA GLN A 7 21.73 6.04 -5.64
C GLN A 7 21.14 6.07 -7.05
N HIS A 8 20.08 5.28 -7.30
CA HIS A 8 19.46 5.20 -8.62
C HIS A 8 18.75 6.48 -9.02
N ALA A 9 18.23 7.25 -8.06
CA ALA A 9 17.49 8.47 -8.33
C ALA A 9 18.26 9.74 -7.98
N SER A 10 19.57 9.66 -7.78
CA SER A 10 20.39 10.80 -7.35
C SER A 10 20.39 11.96 -8.35
N HIS A 11 20.11 11.68 -9.64
CA HIS A 11 20.04 12.69 -10.69
C HIS A 11 18.69 13.45 -10.71
N LEU A 12 17.73 13.02 -9.90
CA LEU A 12 16.38 13.62 -9.87
C LEU A 12 16.29 14.62 -8.72
N SER A 13 15.98 15.88 -9.03
CA SER A 13 15.86 16.93 -8.04
C SER A 13 14.49 16.97 -7.35
N ASN A 14 13.48 16.35 -7.97
CA ASN A 14 12.10 16.35 -7.46
C ASN A 14 11.74 15.11 -6.64
N VAL A 15 12.75 14.31 -6.25
CA VAL A 15 12.54 13.09 -5.46
C VAL A 15 13.17 13.28 -4.09
N SER A 16 12.41 12.95 -3.06
CA SER A 16 12.86 12.95 -1.67
C SER A 16 12.73 11.56 -1.08
N PHE A 17 13.67 11.19 -0.21
CA PHE A 17 13.66 9.88 0.46
C PHE A 17 13.46 10.09 1.95
N VAL A 18 12.51 9.32 2.52
CA VAL A 18 12.19 9.38 3.93
C VAL A 18 12.24 7.97 4.49
N GLN A 19 13.04 7.76 5.53
CA GLN A 19 13.12 6.48 6.23
C GLN A 19 12.15 6.48 7.41
N GLY A 20 11.39 5.39 7.54
CA GLY A 20 10.43 5.22 8.62
C GLY A 20 9.14 4.59 8.12
N SER A 21 8.15 4.52 8.97
CA SER A 21 6.82 4.04 8.61
C SER A 21 5.90 5.22 8.25
N THR A 22 4.65 4.92 7.90
CA THR A 22 3.69 5.95 7.45
C THR A 22 3.41 7.02 8.49
N ASP A 23 3.59 6.72 9.78
CA ASP A 23 3.42 7.69 10.86
C ASP A 23 4.39 8.87 10.73
N VAL A 24 5.56 8.67 10.13
CA VAL A 24 6.54 9.75 9.91
C VAL A 24 5.95 10.81 8.98
N LEU A 25 5.22 10.40 7.95
CA LEU A 25 4.58 11.33 7.02
C LEU A 25 3.49 12.16 7.71
N VAL A 26 2.72 11.53 8.59
CA VAL A 26 1.68 12.21 9.38
C VAL A 26 2.32 13.25 10.30
N LYS A 27 3.38 12.88 11.01
CA LYS A 27 4.07 13.78 11.93
C LYS A 27 4.70 14.98 11.24
N ARG A 28 5.13 14.82 9.98
CA ARG A 28 5.73 15.90 9.19
C ARG A 28 4.69 16.78 8.51
N ASP A 29 3.40 16.51 8.70
CA ASP A 29 2.29 17.25 8.10
C ASP A 29 2.44 17.39 6.58
N ARG A 30 2.88 16.30 5.95
CA ARG A 30 3.01 16.26 4.50
C ARG A 30 1.69 15.83 3.87
N HIS A 31 1.41 16.39 2.69
CA HIS A 31 0.20 16.08 1.94
C HIS A 31 0.55 15.63 0.53
N ALA A 32 -0.22 14.69 0.00
CA ALA A 32 0.02 14.11 -1.31
C ALA A 32 -1.23 14.11 -2.17
N ASP A 33 -1.04 14.25 -3.48
CA ASP A 33 -2.12 14.12 -4.46
C ASP A 33 -2.43 12.64 -4.73
N ALA A 34 -1.42 11.78 -4.63
CA ALA A 34 -1.56 10.35 -4.83
C ALA A 34 -0.55 9.59 -3.97
N ILE A 35 -0.96 8.41 -3.50
CA ILE A 35 -0.09 7.48 -2.77
C ILE A 35 -0.22 6.11 -3.41
N ILE A 36 0.92 5.45 -3.60
CA ILE A 36 0.97 4.09 -4.14
C ILE A 36 1.62 3.17 -3.10
N ALA A 37 0.91 2.11 -2.72
CA ALA A 37 1.43 1.05 -1.86
C ALA A 37 1.51 -0.23 -2.67
N ASN A 38 2.71 -0.57 -3.13
CA ASN A 38 2.92 -1.71 -4.02
C ASN A 38 3.51 -2.87 -3.22
N MET A 39 2.68 -3.89 -2.96
CA MET A 39 3.07 -5.13 -2.31
C MET A 39 3.73 -4.93 -0.94
N VAL A 40 3.19 -4.01 -0.14
CA VAL A 40 3.78 -3.68 1.18
C VAL A 40 2.88 -4.07 2.36
N LEU A 41 1.57 -4.12 2.17
CA LEU A 41 0.63 -4.33 3.29
C LEU A 41 0.78 -5.70 3.95
N HIS A 42 1.10 -6.75 3.19
CA HIS A 42 1.25 -8.09 3.74
C HIS A 42 2.48 -8.24 4.64
N HIS A 43 3.37 -7.26 4.65
CA HIS A 43 4.53 -7.21 5.55
C HIS A 43 4.28 -6.34 6.79
N THR A 44 3.15 -5.66 6.90
CA THR A 44 2.86 -4.78 8.04
C THR A 44 2.01 -5.51 9.08
N PRO A 45 2.26 -5.28 10.39
CA PRO A 45 1.43 -5.89 11.44
C PRO A 45 0.02 -5.33 11.50
N ASP A 46 -0.20 -4.10 11.03
CA ASP A 46 -1.50 -3.42 11.11
C ASP A 46 -1.81 -2.69 9.81
N PRO A 47 -2.29 -3.41 8.78
CA PRO A 47 -2.64 -2.80 7.49
C PRO A 47 -3.71 -1.73 7.59
N GLU A 48 -4.68 -1.90 8.48
CA GLU A 48 -5.75 -0.94 8.69
C GLU A 48 -5.19 0.43 9.11
N LYS A 49 -4.22 0.42 10.01
CA LYS A 49 -3.54 1.64 10.47
C LYS A 49 -2.79 2.32 9.32
N VAL A 50 -2.11 1.55 8.48
CA VAL A 50 -1.39 2.08 7.32
C VAL A 50 -2.36 2.79 6.37
N LEU A 51 -3.52 2.19 6.11
CA LEU A 51 -4.55 2.80 5.26
C LEU A 51 -5.07 4.11 5.87
N ALA A 52 -5.33 4.12 7.17
CA ALA A 52 -5.82 5.31 7.86
C ALA A 52 -4.78 6.45 7.81
N GLU A 53 -3.51 6.13 8.06
CA GLU A 53 -2.43 7.11 8.02
C GLU A 53 -2.23 7.65 6.60
N ALA A 54 -2.25 6.77 5.60
CA ALA A 54 -2.15 7.18 4.19
C ALA A 54 -3.30 8.11 3.81
N ALA A 55 -4.51 7.78 4.22
CA ALA A 55 -5.68 8.61 3.93
C ALA A 55 -5.53 10.00 4.55
N SER A 56 -4.97 10.10 5.76
CA SER A 56 -4.77 11.38 6.43
C SER A 56 -3.75 12.28 5.72
N VAL A 57 -2.83 11.68 4.97
CA VAL A 57 -1.81 12.40 4.20
C VAL A 57 -2.33 12.83 2.84
N LEU A 58 -3.33 12.16 2.30
CA LEU A 58 -3.93 12.51 1.02
C LEU A 58 -4.72 13.81 1.10
N LYS A 59 -4.57 14.64 0.08
CA LYS A 59 -5.43 15.80 -0.11
C LYS A 59 -6.86 15.34 -0.46
N PRO A 60 -7.90 16.15 -0.17
CA PRO A 60 -9.25 15.84 -0.64
C PRO A 60 -9.26 15.62 -2.15
N GLY A 61 -9.91 14.55 -2.60
CA GLY A 61 -9.89 14.14 -4.00
C GLY A 61 -8.63 13.39 -4.41
N GLY A 62 -7.68 13.19 -3.51
CA GLY A 62 -6.44 12.45 -3.78
C GLY A 62 -6.68 10.96 -4.02
N HIS A 63 -5.71 10.30 -4.64
CA HIS A 63 -5.82 8.91 -5.05
C HIS A 63 -4.90 8.01 -4.23
N PHE A 64 -5.41 6.83 -3.85
CA PHE A 64 -4.62 5.80 -3.16
C PHE A 64 -4.73 4.50 -3.95
N ILE A 65 -3.58 4.03 -4.45
CA ILE A 65 -3.52 2.82 -5.27
C ILE A 65 -2.76 1.75 -4.49
N VAL A 66 -3.40 0.60 -4.29
CA VAL A 66 -2.85 -0.53 -3.54
C VAL A 66 -2.72 -1.72 -4.49
N SER A 67 -1.51 -2.24 -4.63
CA SER A 67 -1.27 -3.54 -5.26
C SER A 67 -0.97 -4.54 -4.17
N GLU A 68 -1.70 -5.67 -4.15
CA GLU A 68 -1.54 -6.65 -3.08
C GLU A 68 -1.92 -8.05 -3.56
N LEU A 69 -1.44 -9.07 -2.85
CA LEU A 69 -1.86 -10.43 -3.08
C LEU A 69 -3.31 -10.61 -2.65
N CYS A 70 -4.08 -11.36 -3.43
CA CYS A 70 -5.37 -11.87 -2.98
C CYS A 70 -5.13 -12.94 -1.92
N ALA A 71 -6.10 -13.16 -1.05
CA ALA A 71 -5.98 -14.15 0.02
C ALA A 71 -5.63 -15.53 -0.57
N HIS A 72 -4.67 -16.22 0.04
CA HIS A 72 -4.19 -17.53 -0.37
C HIS A 72 -3.86 -18.37 0.88
N ASP A 73 -3.57 -19.64 0.67
CA ASP A 73 -3.29 -20.60 1.74
C ASP A 73 -1.85 -21.13 1.73
N GLN A 74 -0.95 -20.45 1.02
CA GLN A 74 0.45 -20.86 0.89
C GLN A 74 1.25 -20.46 2.14
N ILE A 75 1.21 -21.30 3.17
CA ILE A 75 1.85 -21.02 4.46
C ILE A 75 3.35 -20.79 4.33
N TRP A 76 4.00 -21.42 3.34
CA TRP A 76 5.43 -21.24 3.13
C TRP A 76 5.83 -19.77 2.91
N ALA A 77 4.89 -18.93 2.44
CA ALA A 77 5.17 -17.51 2.24
C ALA A 77 5.52 -16.81 3.56
N ARG A 78 4.87 -17.21 4.67
CA ARG A 78 5.22 -16.68 6.00
C ARG A 78 6.61 -17.10 6.43
N GLU A 79 6.96 -18.37 6.17
CA GLU A 79 8.21 -18.96 6.65
C GLU A 79 9.41 -18.50 5.84
N HIS A 80 9.25 -18.36 4.52
CA HIS A 80 10.36 -18.11 3.61
C HIS A 80 10.44 -16.68 3.09
N CYS A 81 9.32 -15.96 3.05
CA CYS A 81 9.26 -14.59 2.53
C CYS A 81 9.02 -13.53 3.62
N GLY A 82 8.77 -13.95 4.85
CA GLY A 82 8.51 -13.03 5.95
C GLY A 82 7.15 -12.34 5.88
N ASP A 83 6.20 -12.92 5.15
CA ASP A 83 4.86 -12.37 5.04
C ASP A 83 4.12 -12.50 6.36
N LEU A 84 3.56 -11.41 6.86
CA LEU A 84 2.72 -11.41 8.07
C LEU A 84 1.27 -11.79 7.73
N TRP A 85 0.85 -11.55 6.50
CA TRP A 85 -0.48 -11.86 5.99
C TRP A 85 -0.38 -12.74 4.75
N LEU A 86 -1.29 -13.71 4.62
CA LEU A 86 -1.41 -14.54 3.43
C LEU A 86 -2.36 -13.88 2.41
N GLY A 87 -2.06 -12.64 2.04
CA GLY A 87 -2.89 -11.86 1.15
C GLY A 87 -4.12 -11.28 1.82
N PHE A 88 -4.97 -10.64 1.04
CA PHE A 88 -6.17 -9.97 1.52
C PHE A 88 -7.33 -10.27 0.59
N THR A 89 -8.55 -10.32 1.14
CA THR A 89 -9.73 -10.31 0.29
C THR A 89 -10.01 -8.88 -0.17
N PRO A 90 -10.60 -8.68 -1.36
CA PRO A 90 -10.99 -7.33 -1.79
C PRO A 90 -11.91 -6.64 -0.79
N GLU A 91 -12.78 -7.40 -0.13
CA GLU A 91 -13.72 -6.89 0.88
C GLU A 91 -13.00 -6.36 2.11
N GLN A 92 -11.91 -7.01 2.53
CA GLN A 92 -11.09 -6.52 3.64
C GLN A 92 -10.48 -5.16 3.33
N LEU A 93 -9.86 -5.04 2.16
CA LEU A 93 -9.21 -3.77 1.74
C LEU A 93 -10.26 -2.67 1.59
N GLU A 94 -11.39 -2.97 0.97
CA GLU A 94 -12.47 -1.99 0.79
C GLU A 94 -13.05 -1.55 2.12
N GLY A 95 -13.28 -2.49 3.06
CA GLY A 95 -13.79 -2.16 4.39
C GLY A 95 -12.86 -1.24 5.16
N TRP A 96 -11.57 -1.54 5.16
CA TRP A 96 -10.58 -0.69 5.83
C TRP A 96 -10.49 0.69 5.16
N ALA A 97 -10.59 0.73 3.82
CA ALA A 97 -10.57 1.98 3.08
C ALA A 97 -11.80 2.84 3.40
N GLN A 98 -12.98 2.25 3.47
CA GLN A 98 -14.21 2.96 3.83
C GLN A 98 -14.11 3.55 5.23
N ASP A 99 -13.56 2.82 6.17
CA ASP A 99 -13.33 3.33 7.54
C ASP A 99 -12.35 4.51 7.56
N ALA A 100 -11.53 4.64 6.54
CA ALA A 100 -10.57 5.74 6.40
C ALA A 100 -11.06 6.84 5.46
N ASP A 101 -12.35 6.87 5.13
CA ASP A 101 -12.97 7.86 4.22
C ASP A 101 -12.44 7.77 2.79
N LEU A 102 -12.08 6.57 2.36
CA LEU A 102 -11.67 6.29 0.98
C LEU A 102 -12.80 5.53 0.26
N THR A 103 -13.04 5.90 -0.99
CA THR A 103 -14.06 5.27 -1.83
C THR A 103 -13.41 4.52 -2.97
N LEU A 104 -13.82 3.27 -3.20
CA LEU A 104 -13.29 2.45 -4.29
C LEU A 104 -13.74 3.02 -5.64
N SER A 105 -12.77 3.30 -6.51
CA SER A 105 -13.01 3.81 -7.86
C SER A 105 -12.86 2.72 -8.92
N ALA A 106 -11.86 1.85 -8.78
CA ALA A 106 -11.58 0.81 -9.77
C ALA A 106 -10.85 -0.36 -9.14
N SER A 107 -11.02 -1.55 -9.73
CA SER A 107 -10.34 -2.78 -9.32
C SER A 107 -9.86 -3.53 -10.53
N VAL A 108 -8.63 -4.09 -10.45
CA VAL A 108 -8.05 -4.94 -11.48
C VAL A 108 -7.47 -6.19 -10.81
N PHE A 109 -7.66 -7.35 -11.41
CA PHE A 109 -7.14 -8.62 -10.90
C PHE A 109 -6.23 -9.26 -11.96
N LEU A 110 -5.04 -9.69 -11.52
CA LEU A 110 -4.02 -10.26 -12.39
C LEU A 110 -3.62 -11.64 -11.86
N ALA A 111 -3.79 -12.67 -12.68
CA ALA A 111 -3.36 -14.01 -12.34
C ALA A 111 -1.87 -14.18 -12.61
N GLN A 112 -1.15 -14.79 -11.66
CA GLN A 112 0.27 -15.09 -11.79
C GLN A 112 0.50 -16.55 -12.16
N ARG A 113 1.64 -16.85 -12.79
CA ARG A 113 1.99 -18.22 -13.20
C ARG A 113 2.19 -19.15 -11.99
N ASN A 114 2.54 -18.61 -10.85
CA ASN A 114 2.80 -19.38 -9.61
C ASN A 114 1.52 -19.72 -8.82
N GLY A 115 0.35 -19.44 -9.38
CA GLY A 115 -0.93 -19.70 -8.71
C GLY A 115 -1.42 -18.58 -7.82
N PHE A 116 -0.62 -17.54 -7.60
CA PHE A 116 -1.06 -16.37 -6.86
C PHE A 116 -1.85 -15.43 -7.75
N GLN A 117 -2.75 -14.67 -7.14
CA GLN A 117 -3.51 -13.63 -7.83
C GLN A 117 -3.21 -12.29 -7.17
N ILE A 118 -2.95 -11.28 -7.99
CA ILE A 118 -2.70 -9.91 -7.52
C ILE A 118 -3.94 -9.08 -7.79
N GLN A 119 -4.32 -8.28 -6.80
CA GLN A 119 -5.36 -7.27 -6.95
C GLN A 119 -4.73 -5.88 -6.93
N VAL A 120 -5.26 -4.98 -7.76
CA VAL A 120 -4.93 -3.56 -7.73
C VAL A 120 -6.23 -2.82 -7.44
N GLN A 121 -6.26 -2.12 -6.31
CA GLN A 121 -7.43 -1.39 -5.86
C GLN A 121 -7.11 0.10 -5.90
N HIS A 122 -7.96 0.86 -6.59
CA HIS A 122 -7.82 2.31 -6.70
C HIS A 122 -8.91 2.96 -5.85
N PHE A 123 -8.49 3.67 -4.82
CA PHE A 123 -9.38 4.42 -3.94
C PHE A 123 -9.18 5.91 -4.15
N GLN A 124 -10.22 6.67 -3.84
CA GLN A 124 -10.17 8.13 -3.89
C GLN A 124 -10.67 8.69 -2.56
N ARG A 125 -9.97 9.69 -2.03
CA ARG A 125 -10.38 10.34 -0.80
C ARG A 125 -11.56 11.29 -1.08
N CYS A 126 -12.56 11.17 -0.23
CA CYS A 126 -13.74 12.04 -0.32
C CYS A 126 -13.46 13.53 -0.08
#